data_d9e9cfd3bec129d36762e8cd1b638d69
#
_entry.id   d9e9cfd3bec129d36762e8cd1b638d69
#
_cell.length_a   1.000
_cell.length_b   1.000
_cell.length_c   1.000
_cell.angle_alpha   90.00
_cell.angle_beta   90.00
_cell.angle_gamma   90.00
#
_symmetry.space_group_name_H-M   'P 1'
#
loop_
_entity.id
_entity.type
_entity.pdbx_description
1 polymer ?
#
loop_
_entity_poly.entity_id
_entity_poly.type
_entity_poly.pdbx_seq_one_letter_code
_entity_poly.pdbx_strand_id
1 'polypeptide(L)'
;DGLDRLGKALQRFIKEDPTFRVSTDDETGETVIAGMGELHLDIYVERIRREFKVDVTVGAPKVSYREAPTRLASYDYKHKKQTGGSGQYAHIVGSLEPMPEDVEENFIFEDKVVGGRVPREYIPSVEKGFRFSMEKGPIAGFPIVGVKTVLSDGSYHDVDSSDMAFQICARSCFRETFLQTKPVLLEPIMKVEVEVPADFQGPVTGELNKRRGLIVSTETENEV
;
A
#
# COMPACT_ATOMS: atom_id res chain seq x y z
N ASP A 1 5.99 -31.29 6.92
CA ASP A 1 6.06 -30.13 6.08
C ASP A 1 6.93 -29.03 6.72
N GLY A 2 7.67 -28.25 5.91
CA GLY A 2 8.60 -27.23 6.41
C GLY A 2 7.91 -26.13 7.18
N LEU A 3 6.78 -25.64 6.69
CA LEU A 3 5.99 -24.59 7.32
C LEU A 3 5.44 -25.01 8.69
N ASP A 4 4.97 -26.24 8.83
CA ASP A 4 4.47 -26.75 10.13
C ASP A 4 5.61 -26.82 11.16
N ARG A 5 6.79 -27.24 10.71
CA ARG A 5 7.97 -27.30 11.59
C ARG A 5 8.44 -25.91 12.00
N LEU A 6 8.41 -24.94 11.07
CA LEU A 6 8.70 -23.54 11.37
C LEU A 6 7.70 -22.98 12.40
N GLY A 7 6.40 -23.19 12.19
CA GLY A 7 5.36 -22.75 13.11
C GLY A 7 5.56 -23.31 14.52
N LYS A 8 5.87 -24.62 14.63
CA LYS A 8 6.19 -25.27 15.92
C LYS A 8 7.44 -24.68 16.59
N ALA A 9 8.49 -24.40 15.81
CA ALA A 9 9.70 -23.78 16.31
C ALA A 9 9.42 -22.40 16.93
N LEU A 10 8.72 -21.55 16.17
CA LEU A 10 8.41 -20.18 16.60
C LEU A 10 7.51 -20.18 17.85
N GLN A 11 6.48 -21.02 17.89
CA GLN A 11 5.60 -21.17 19.07
C GLN A 11 6.36 -21.63 20.31
N ARG A 12 7.32 -22.53 20.14
CA ARG A 12 8.18 -22.97 21.25
C ARG A 12 9.05 -21.84 21.74
N PHE A 13 9.70 -21.12 20.86
CA PHE A 13 10.62 -20.02 21.21
C PHE A 13 9.91 -18.86 21.93
N ILE A 14 8.72 -18.48 21.49
CA ILE A 14 7.90 -17.48 22.19
C ILE A 14 7.59 -17.89 23.64
N LYS A 15 7.40 -19.20 23.88
CA LYS A 15 7.15 -19.72 25.25
C LYS A 15 8.41 -19.78 26.08
N GLU A 16 9.56 -20.07 25.47
CA GLU A 16 10.86 -20.15 26.15
C GLU A 16 11.41 -18.77 26.50
N ASP A 17 11.14 -17.78 25.66
CA ASP A 17 11.74 -16.44 25.77
C ASP A 17 10.68 -15.34 25.47
N PRO A 18 10.21 -14.63 26.50
CA PRO A 18 9.24 -13.56 26.34
C PRO A 18 9.77 -12.33 25.58
N THR A 19 11.09 -12.21 25.39
CA THR A 19 11.72 -11.14 24.62
C THR A 19 11.76 -11.46 23.12
N PHE A 20 11.57 -12.74 22.74
CA PHE A 20 11.46 -13.17 21.35
C PHE A 20 10.02 -13.02 20.89
N ARG A 21 9.78 -12.16 19.91
CA ARG A 21 8.46 -11.88 19.37
C ARG A 21 8.37 -12.29 17.91
N VAL A 22 7.20 -12.75 17.52
CA VAL A 22 6.91 -13.15 16.15
C VAL A 22 5.61 -12.47 15.72
N SER A 23 5.62 -11.86 14.56
CA SER A 23 4.43 -11.29 13.92
C SER A 23 4.40 -11.68 12.44
N THR A 24 3.24 -11.59 11.84
CA THR A 24 3.10 -11.68 10.38
C THR A 24 2.84 -10.30 9.85
N ASP A 25 3.55 -9.91 8.83
CA ASP A 25 3.25 -8.68 8.11
C ASP A 25 2.05 -8.93 7.19
N ASP A 26 0.97 -8.21 7.42
CA ASP A 26 -0.30 -8.43 6.71
C ASP A 26 -0.22 -8.06 5.22
N GLU A 27 0.70 -7.18 4.83
CA GLU A 27 0.85 -6.74 3.44
C GLU A 27 1.76 -7.68 2.64
N THR A 28 2.86 -8.13 3.24
CA THR A 28 3.86 -8.97 2.56
C THR A 28 3.65 -10.45 2.81
N GLY A 29 2.87 -10.81 3.84
CA GLY A 29 2.69 -12.19 4.30
C GLY A 29 3.97 -12.79 4.91
N GLU A 30 5.00 -11.97 5.15
CA GLU A 30 6.26 -12.44 5.73
C GLU A 30 6.16 -12.63 7.24
N THR A 31 6.87 -13.64 7.75
CA THR A 31 7.05 -13.82 9.18
C THR A 31 8.18 -12.93 9.67
N VAL A 32 7.87 -11.98 10.54
CA VAL A 32 8.81 -11.04 11.13
C VAL A 32 9.15 -11.51 12.55
N ILE A 33 10.43 -11.59 12.86
CA ILE A 33 10.94 -11.89 14.21
C ILE A 33 11.58 -10.64 14.81
N ALA A 34 11.36 -10.41 16.09
CA ALA A 34 11.96 -9.32 16.86
C ALA A 34 12.54 -9.85 18.17
N GLY A 35 13.59 -9.25 18.63
CA GLY A 35 14.32 -9.65 19.85
C GLY A 35 15.22 -8.56 20.39
N MET A 36 16.10 -8.91 21.31
CA MET A 36 16.97 -7.97 22.04
C MET A 36 18.19 -7.49 21.24
N GLY A 37 18.42 -8.03 20.06
CA GLY A 37 19.54 -7.65 19.19
C GLY A 37 19.83 -8.70 18.13
N GLU A 38 20.79 -8.38 17.26
CA GLU A 38 21.14 -9.21 16.10
C GLU A 38 21.60 -10.62 16.52
N LEU A 39 22.54 -10.70 17.47
CA LEU A 39 23.02 -11.98 17.98
C LEU A 39 21.91 -12.86 18.57
N HIS A 40 20.97 -12.24 19.28
CA HIS A 40 19.81 -12.94 19.83
C HIS A 40 18.96 -13.58 18.72
N LEU A 41 18.65 -12.84 17.66
CA LEU A 41 17.90 -13.33 16.54
C LEU A 41 18.67 -14.42 15.76
N ASP A 42 19.96 -14.25 15.55
CA ASP A 42 20.82 -15.22 14.86
C ASP A 42 20.84 -16.58 15.58
N ILE A 43 20.88 -16.58 16.92
CA ILE A 43 20.79 -17.81 17.71
C ILE A 43 19.49 -18.55 17.44
N TYR A 44 18.34 -17.85 17.41
CA TYR A 44 17.04 -18.51 17.14
C TYR A 44 16.94 -19.00 15.69
N VAL A 45 17.47 -18.26 14.74
CA VAL A 45 17.54 -18.70 13.34
C VAL A 45 18.37 -19.98 13.19
N GLU A 46 19.50 -20.03 13.86
CA GLU A 46 20.36 -21.22 13.85
C GLU A 46 19.67 -22.41 14.55
N ARG A 47 18.94 -22.19 15.62
CA ARG A 47 18.12 -23.21 16.28
C ARG A 47 17.01 -23.73 15.36
N ILE A 48 16.36 -22.89 14.58
CA ILE A 48 15.37 -23.31 13.56
C ILE A 48 16.01 -24.31 12.59
N ARG A 49 17.19 -23.98 12.08
CA ARG A 49 17.92 -24.85 11.15
C ARG A 49 18.36 -26.17 11.77
N ARG A 50 18.95 -26.12 12.97
CA ARG A 50 19.52 -27.30 13.63
C ARG A 50 18.51 -28.19 14.31
N GLU A 51 17.62 -27.65 15.12
CA GLU A 51 16.67 -28.42 15.92
C GLU A 51 15.47 -28.88 15.10
N PHE A 52 14.95 -28.02 14.22
CA PHE A 52 13.73 -28.28 13.45
C PHE A 52 13.99 -28.70 12.00
N LYS A 53 15.24 -28.66 11.55
CA LYS A 53 15.65 -29.02 10.18
C LYS A 53 14.84 -28.27 9.11
N VAL A 54 14.66 -26.96 9.33
CA VAL A 54 14.00 -26.04 8.40
C VAL A 54 15.05 -25.08 7.86
N ASP A 55 15.21 -25.08 6.57
CA ASP A 55 16.02 -24.07 5.90
C ASP A 55 15.21 -22.80 5.73
N VAL A 56 15.71 -21.69 6.27
CA VAL A 56 15.06 -20.38 6.22
C VAL A 56 16.02 -19.35 5.68
N THR A 57 15.48 -18.48 4.83
CA THR A 57 16.19 -17.28 4.36
C THR A 57 15.80 -16.12 5.27
N VAL A 58 16.79 -15.43 5.80
CA VAL A 58 16.61 -14.26 6.69
C VAL A 58 17.06 -13.01 5.95
N GLY A 59 16.27 -11.97 6.02
CA GLY A 59 16.56 -10.66 5.44
C GLY A 59 15.95 -9.54 6.27
N ALA A 60 16.24 -8.30 5.91
CA ALA A 60 15.53 -7.15 6.48
C ALA A 60 14.05 -7.19 6.08
N PRO A 61 13.13 -6.73 6.96
CA PRO A 61 11.74 -6.59 6.61
C PRO A 61 11.56 -5.74 5.35
N LYS A 62 10.60 -6.12 4.51
CA LYS A 62 10.27 -5.34 3.32
C LYS A 62 9.67 -4.00 3.73
N VAL A 63 10.01 -2.97 2.98
CA VAL A 63 9.45 -1.64 3.18
C VAL A 63 8.08 -1.56 2.48
N SER A 64 7.05 -1.17 3.23
CA SER A 64 5.69 -0.98 2.71
C SER A 64 5.58 0.37 2.00
N TYR A 65 6.06 0.44 0.76
CA TYR A 65 5.92 1.64 -0.07
C TYR A 65 4.47 1.87 -0.48
N ARG A 66 4.18 3.11 -0.89
CA ARG A 66 2.91 3.51 -1.53
C ARG A 66 3.21 4.28 -2.80
N GLU A 67 2.24 4.29 -3.71
CA GLU A 67 2.29 5.13 -4.90
C GLU A 67 1.28 6.28 -4.74
N ALA A 68 1.66 7.50 -5.07
CA ALA A 68 0.78 8.65 -4.95
C ALA A 68 0.90 9.60 -6.15
N PRO A 69 -0.22 10.21 -6.62
CA PRO A 69 -0.17 11.21 -7.67
C PRO A 69 0.45 12.51 -7.15
N THR A 70 1.10 13.28 -8.04
CA THR A 70 1.67 14.60 -7.68
C THR A 70 0.98 15.76 -8.36
N ARG A 71 0.19 15.49 -9.40
CA ARG A 71 -0.55 16.53 -10.14
C ARG A 71 -1.84 15.98 -10.73
N LEU A 72 -2.73 16.88 -11.10
CA LEU A 72 -3.95 16.55 -11.83
C LEU A 72 -3.62 16.02 -13.23
N ALA A 73 -4.35 14.98 -13.65
CA ALA A 73 -4.40 14.51 -15.03
C ALA A 73 -5.86 14.27 -15.44
N SER A 74 -6.24 14.83 -16.58
CA SER A 74 -7.58 14.61 -17.16
C SER A 74 -7.59 13.34 -18.00
N TYR A 75 -8.75 12.71 -18.06
CA TYR A 75 -8.97 11.56 -18.91
C TYR A 75 -10.22 11.72 -19.78
N ASP A 76 -10.14 11.16 -20.97
CA ASP A 76 -11.25 10.91 -21.90
C ASP A 76 -10.99 9.52 -22.47
N TYR A 77 -11.61 8.49 -21.85
CA TYR A 77 -11.28 7.10 -22.12
C TYR A 77 -12.50 6.32 -22.62
N LYS A 78 -12.33 5.68 -23.77
CA LYS A 78 -13.36 4.89 -24.41
C LYS A 78 -12.93 3.42 -24.52
N HIS A 79 -13.69 2.56 -23.86
CA HIS A 79 -13.56 1.12 -24.01
C HIS A 79 -14.56 0.62 -25.04
N LYS A 80 -14.06 0.12 -26.16
CA LYS A 80 -14.87 -0.49 -27.21
C LYS A 80 -14.27 -1.82 -27.64
N LYS A 81 -15.03 -2.88 -27.50
CA LYS A 81 -14.63 -4.22 -27.95
C LYS A 81 -15.78 -4.84 -28.72
N GLN A 82 -15.51 -5.29 -29.94
CA GLN A 82 -16.41 -6.06 -30.78
C GLN A 82 -15.77 -7.40 -31.09
N THR A 83 -16.33 -8.47 -30.57
CA THR A 83 -15.91 -9.85 -30.86
C THR A 83 -17.16 -10.65 -31.10
N GLY A 84 -17.43 -11.06 -32.32
CA GLY A 84 -18.41 -12.07 -32.80
C GLY A 84 -19.70 -12.36 -32.01
N GLY A 85 -20.09 -11.50 -31.10
CA GLY A 85 -21.25 -11.59 -30.20
C GLY A 85 -21.64 -10.22 -29.67
N SER A 86 -22.21 -10.13 -28.45
CA SER A 86 -22.50 -8.85 -27.79
C SER A 86 -21.19 -8.08 -27.55
N GLY A 87 -21.11 -6.84 -28.05
CA GLY A 87 -19.96 -5.97 -27.87
C GLY A 87 -19.83 -5.44 -26.43
N GLN A 88 -18.75 -4.72 -26.17
CA GLN A 88 -18.56 -3.97 -24.92
C GLN A 88 -18.33 -2.50 -25.29
N TYR A 89 -19.05 -1.61 -24.63
CA TYR A 89 -18.90 -0.17 -24.80
C TYR A 89 -19.04 0.55 -23.48
N ALA A 90 -18.05 1.35 -23.13
CA ALA A 90 -18.11 2.30 -22.03
C ALA A 90 -17.21 3.49 -22.35
N HIS A 91 -17.63 4.69 -21.98
CA HIS A 91 -16.88 5.91 -22.19
C HIS A 91 -17.00 6.79 -20.94
N ILE A 92 -15.88 7.20 -20.41
CA ILE A 92 -15.80 8.04 -19.21
C ILE A 92 -14.84 9.21 -19.42
N VAL A 93 -15.23 10.37 -18.91
CA VAL A 93 -14.46 11.62 -18.98
C VAL A 93 -14.36 12.22 -17.58
N GLY A 94 -13.20 12.70 -17.20
CA GLY A 94 -12.99 13.30 -15.89
C GLY A 94 -11.53 13.56 -15.57
N SER A 95 -11.18 13.47 -14.29
CA SER A 95 -9.83 13.71 -13.81
C SER A 95 -9.42 12.80 -12.65
N LEU A 96 -8.13 12.55 -12.55
CA LEU A 96 -7.44 12.05 -11.37
C LEU A 96 -6.59 13.19 -10.80
N GLU A 97 -6.69 13.41 -9.51
CA GLU A 97 -5.93 14.48 -8.84
C GLU A 97 -5.43 14.04 -7.46
N PRO A 98 -4.34 14.65 -6.97
CA PRO A 98 -3.90 14.42 -5.60
C PRO A 98 -5.00 14.81 -4.62
N MET A 99 -5.08 14.07 -3.52
CA MET A 99 -5.96 14.41 -2.41
C MET A 99 -5.52 15.72 -1.76
N PRO A 100 -6.45 16.57 -1.29
CA PRO A 100 -6.10 17.70 -0.41
C PRO A 100 -5.39 17.21 0.86
N GLU A 101 -4.43 18.00 1.37
CA GLU A 101 -3.58 17.64 2.51
C GLU A 101 -4.37 17.39 3.81
N ASP A 102 -5.55 18.00 3.94
CA ASP A 102 -6.38 17.93 5.15
C ASP A 102 -7.31 16.71 5.21
N VAL A 103 -7.23 15.79 4.24
CA VAL A 103 -8.13 14.65 4.11
C VAL A 103 -7.41 13.36 4.49
N GLU A 104 -7.92 12.66 5.50
CA GLU A 104 -7.35 11.38 5.96
C GLU A 104 -7.68 10.19 5.04
N GLU A 105 -8.69 10.34 4.17
CA GLU A 105 -9.09 9.29 3.25
C GLU A 105 -8.06 9.09 2.13
N ASN A 106 -7.83 7.85 1.74
CA ASN A 106 -6.90 7.53 0.66
C ASN A 106 -7.51 7.60 -0.74
N PHE A 107 -8.84 7.61 -0.83
CA PHE A 107 -9.57 7.61 -2.09
C PHE A 107 -10.90 8.35 -1.96
N ILE A 108 -11.14 9.31 -2.85
CA ILE A 108 -12.44 9.97 -3.04
C ILE A 108 -12.90 9.77 -4.48
N PHE A 109 -14.17 9.44 -4.63
CA PHE A 109 -14.86 9.45 -5.92
C PHE A 109 -15.93 10.54 -5.93
N GLU A 110 -15.87 11.44 -6.90
CA GLU A 110 -16.81 12.54 -7.07
C GLU A 110 -17.57 12.37 -8.40
N ASP A 111 -18.90 12.22 -8.32
CA ASP A 111 -19.78 12.18 -9.47
C ASP A 111 -20.27 13.59 -9.80
N LYS A 112 -19.89 14.08 -10.98
CA LYS A 112 -20.34 15.36 -11.58
C LYS A 112 -21.07 15.16 -12.90
N VAL A 113 -21.54 13.95 -13.20
CA VAL A 113 -22.24 13.67 -14.45
C VAL A 113 -23.59 14.35 -14.45
N VAL A 114 -23.87 15.07 -15.53
CA VAL A 114 -25.16 15.73 -15.76
C VAL A 114 -25.86 15.15 -16.97
N GLY A 115 -27.21 15.24 -16.99
CA GLY A 115 -28.03 14.88 -18.16
C GLY A 115 -28.06 13.38 -18.49
N GLY A 116 -27.64 12.49 -17.54
CA GLY A 116 -27.70 11.04 -17.75
C GLY A 116 -26.77 10.51 -18.83
N ARG A 117 -25.70 11.24 -19.15
CA ARG A 117 -24.71 10.84 -20.18
C ARG A 117 -23.98 9.55 -19.82
N VAL A 118 -23.76 9.31 -18.53
CA VAL A 118 -23.50 7.99 -17.98
C VAL A 118 -24.71 7.62 -17.14
N PRO A 119 -25.40 6.51 -17.42
CA PRO A 119 -26.52 6.05 -16.60
C PRO A 119 -26.15 5.87 -15.14
N ARG A 120 -27.05 6.27 -14.23
CA ARG A 120 -26.79 6.20 -12.78
C ARG A 120 -26.43 4.81 -12.27
N GLU A 121 -26.96 3.79 -12.93
CA GLU A 121 -26.67 2.38 -12.61
C GLU A 121 -25.21 2.00 -12.85
N TYR A 122 -24.49 2.66 -13.79
CA TYR A 122 -23.09 2.36 -14.12
C TYR A 122 -22.09 3.22 -13.34
N ILE A 123 -22.50 4.29 -12.66
CA ILE A 123 -21.61 5.13 -11.86
C ILE A 123 -20.94 4.34 -10.73
N PRO A 124 -21.62 3.48 -9.95
CA PRO A 124 -20.98 2.62 -8.97
C PRO A 124 -19.96 1.64 -9.58
N SER A 125 -20.18 1.22 -10.82
CA SER A 125 -19.26 0.33 -11.55
C SER A 125 -17.97 1.03 -11.92
N VAL A 126 -18.02 2.32 -12.28
CA VAL A 126 -16.84 3.16 -12.51
C VAL A 126 -16.04 3.31 -11.22
N GLU A 127 -16.69 3.68 -10.11
CA GLU A 127 -16.07 3.79 -8.80
C GLU A 127 -15.39 2.48 -8.37
N LYS A 128 -16.09 1.36 -8.52
CA LYS A 128 -15.55 0.03 -8.21
C LYS A 128 -14.31 -0.30 -9.05
N GLY A 129 -14.32 0.06 -10.33
CA GLY A 129 -13.16 -0.10 -11.21
C GLY A 129 -11.96 0.73 -10.77
N PHE A 130 -12.17 1.97 -10.35
CA PHE A 130 -11.12 2.83 -9.80
C PHE A 130 -10.58 2.30 -8.47
N ARG A 131 -11.45 1.93 -7.53
CA ARG A 131 -11.03 1.34 -6.23
C ARG A 131 -10.19 0.09 -6.41
N PHE A 132 -10.57 -0.80 -7.32
CA PHE A 132 -9.76 -1.98 -7.63
C PHE A 132 -8.37 -1.62 -8.15
N SER A 133 -8.25 -0.54 -8.92
CA SER A 133 -6.96 -0.09 -9.47
C SER A 133 -6.03 0.50 -8.40
N MET A 134 -6.58 0.91 -7.24
CA MET A 134 -5.79 1.41 -6.11
C MET A 134 -4.98 0.31 -5.41
N GLU A 135 -5.36 -0.95 -5.55
CA GLU A 135 -4.69 -2.08 -4.87
C GLU A 135 -3.26 -2.29 -5.36
N LYS A 136 -3.01 -1.99 -6.64
CA LYS A 136 -1.72 -2.24 -7.26
C LYS A 136 -1.36 -1.16 -8.28
N GLY A 137 -0.45 -0.30 -7.90
CA GLY A 137 0.02 0.81 -8.73
C GLY A 137 0.93 0.38 -9.89
N PRO A 138 1.00 1.19 -10.95
CA PRO A 138 1.73 0.85 -12.17
C PRO A 138 3.23 1.12 -12.10
N ILE A 139 3.76 1.82 -11.06
CA ILE A 139 5.19 2.14 -10.97
C ILE A 139 5.98 0.91 -10.50
N ALA A 140 5.62 0.39 -9.32
CA ALA A 140 6.35 -0.68 -8.66
C ALA A 140 5.42 -1.76 -8.07
N GLY A 141 4.11 -1.61 -8.26
CA GLY A 141 3.10 -2.57 -7.82
C GLY A 141 2.67 -2.39 -6.36
N PHE A 142 2.99 -1.26 -5.73
CA PHE A 142 2.52 -0.95 -4.39
C PHE A 142 1.11 -0.34 -4.39
N PRO A 143 0.37 -0.43 -3.28
CA PRO A 143 -0.92 0.21 -3.17
C PRO A 143 -0.84 1.72 -3.42
N ILE A 144 -1.87 2.26 -4.07
CA ILE A 144 -1.99 3.69 -4.37
C ILE A 144 -2.73 4.37 -3.22
N VAL A 145 -2.32 5.58 -2.87
CA VAL A 145 -2.95 6.40 -1.83
C VAL A 145 -3.10 7.85 -2.29
N GLY A 146 -4.01 8.57 -1.66
CA GLY A 146 -4.15 10.01 -1.84
C GLY A 146 -4.69 10.41 -3.22
N VAL A 147 -5.66 9.67 -3.76
CA VAL A 147 -6.27 9.95 -5.07
C VAL A 147 -7.70 10.41 -4.94
N LYS A 148 -8.00 11.55 -5.52
CA LYS A 148 -9.36 11.99 -5.81
C LYS A 148 -9.66 11.75 -7.29
N THR A 149 -10.75 11.06 -7.56
CA THR A 149 -11.25 10.79 -8.91
C THR A 149 -12.53 11.56 -9.15
N VAL A 150 -12.62 12.22 -10.29
CA VAL A 150 -13.81 12.95 -10.71
C VAL A 150 -14.34 12.34 -12.00
N LEU A 151 -15.60 11.95 -12.02
CA LEU A 151 -16.32 11.54 -13.22
C LEU A 151 -17.24 12.70 -13.63
N SER A 152 -16.98 13.34 -14.77
CA SER A 152 -17.69 14.55 -15.20
C SER A 152 -18.59 14.33 -16.41
N ASP A 153 -18.24 13.39 -17.28
CA ASP A 153 -18.97 13.12 -18.52
C ASP A 153 -18.71 11.68 -18.99
N GLY A 154 -19.35 11.29 -20.07
CA GLY A 154 -19.16 10.02 -20.73
C GLY A 154 -20.26 9.73 -21.76
N SER A 155 -20.33 8.50 -22.18
CA SER A 155 -21.41 8.00 -23.02
C SER A 155 -21.59 6.50 -22.86
N TYR A 156 -22.74 6.02 -23.26
CA TYR A 156 -23.08 4.60 -23.23
C TYR A 156 -23.68 4.17 -24.55
N HIS A 157 -23.87 2.88 -24.70
CA HIS A 157 -24.53 2.25 -25.84
C HIS A 157 -25.64 1.33 -25.32
N ASP A 158 -26.86 1.46 -25.83
CA ASP A 158 -28.05 0.78 -25.31
C ASP A 158 -27.93 -0.76 -25.23
N VAL A 159 -27.11 -1.36 -26.10
CA VAL A 159 -26.93 -2.82 -26.16
C VAL A 159 -25.61 -3.29 -25.62
N ASP A 160 -24.54 -2.53 -25.83
CA ASP A 160 -23.14 -2.99 -25.55
C ASP A 160 -22.59 -2.48 -24.22
N SER A 161 -23.31 -1.59 -23.52
CA SER A 161 -22.93 -1.13 -22.19
C SER A 161 -23.39 -2.09 -21.10
N SER A 162 -22.55 -2.27 -20.10
CA SER A 162 -22.80 -3.11 -18.93
C SER A 162 -21.95 -2.68 -17.77
N ASP A 163 -22.29 -3.14 -16.56
CA ASP A 163 -21.44 -2.96 -15.36
C ASP A 163 -20.00 -3.41 -15.59
N MET A 164 -19.83 -4.56 -16.22
CA MET A 164 -18.50 -5.10 -16.54
C MET A 164 -17.75 -4.20 -17.52
N ALA A 165 -18.40 -3.68 -18.54
CA ALA A 165 -17.78 -2.79 -19.51
C ALA A 165 -17.28 -1.49 -18.85
N PHE A 166 -18.08 -0.90 -17.97
CA PHE A 166 -17.66 0.30 -17.20
C PHE A 166 -16.59 0.02 -16.17
N GLN A 167 -16.58 -1.14 -15.49
CA GLN A 167 -15.50 -1.53 -14.62
C GLN A 167 -14.16 -1.71 -15.36
N ILE A 168 -14.18 -2.38 -16.51
CA ILE A 168 -13.00 -2.56 -17.35
C ILE A 168 -12.49 -1.23 -17.88
N CYS A 169 -13.42 -0.39 -18.36
CA CYS A 169 -13.13 0.96 -18.83
C CYS A 169 -12.43 1.78 -17.74
N ALA A 170 -12.98 1.79 -16.52
CA ALA A 170 -12.43 2.51 -15.39
C ALA A 170 -11.02 2.01 -15.00
N ARG A 171 -10.81 0.69 -14.95
CA ARG A 171 -9.49 0.11 -14.65
C ARG A 171 -8.43 0.50 -15.68
N SER A 172 -8.75 0.37 -16.95
CA SER A 172 -7.82 0.72 -18.02
C SER A 172 -7.52 2.21 -18.07
N CYS A 173 -8.56 3.03 -17.93
CA CYS A 173 -8.47 4.48 -17.83
C CYS A 173 -7.58 4.91 -16.66
N PHE A 174 -7.82 4.37 -15.46
CA PHE A 174 -7.05 4.69 -14.27
C PHE A 174 -5.57 4.40 -14.47
N ARG A 175 -5.24 3.22 -14.97
CA ARG A 175 -3.85 2.78 -15.19
C ARG A 175 -3.08 3.72 -16.11
N GLU A 176 -3.69 4.17 -17.20
CA GLU A 176 -3.06 5.07 -18.16
C GLU A 176 -2.97 6.50 -17.63
N THR A 177 -4.05 7.00 -17.02
CA THR A 177 -4.14 8.36 -16.52
C THR A 177 -3.27 8.56 -15.28
N PHE A 178 -3.17 7.56 -14.41
CA PHE A 178 -2.35 7.64 -13.21
C PHE A 178 -0.87 7.90 -13.54
N LEU A 179 -0.33 7.32 -14.59
CA LEU A 179 1.03 7.61 -15.05
C LEU A 179 1.22 9.08 -15.47
N GLN A 180 0.16 9.71 -16.00
CA GLN A 180 0.20 11.13 -16.40
C GLN A 180 0.20 12.08 -15.19
N THR A 181 -0.21 11.61 -14.02
CA THR A 181 -0.15 12.39 -12.76
C THR A 181 1.27 12.57 -12.23
N LYS A 182 2.29 12.03 -12.91
CA LYS A 182 3.69 11.95 -12.45
C LYS A 182 3.78 11.36 -11.04
N PRO A 183 3.32 10.13 -10.84
CA PRO A 183 3.26 9.55 -9.52
C PRO A 183 4.64 9.31 -8.94
N VAL A 184 4.71 9.28 -7.60
CA VAL A 184 5.92 9.05 -6.82
C VAL A 184 5.72 7.87 -5.87
N LEU A 185 6.84 7.26 -5.45
CA LEU A 185 6.86 6.31 -4.35
C LEU A 185 6.99 7.06 -3.02
N LEU A 186 6.13 6.71 -2.08
CA LEU A 186 6.18 7.19 -0.71
C LEU A 186 6.82 6.12 0.17
N GLU A 187 7.76 6.54 1.01
CA GLU A 187 8.36 5.73 2.07
C GLU A 187 7.52 5.86 3.35
N PRO A 188 7.38 4.79 4.16
CA PRO A 188 6.78 4.91 5.48
C PRO A 188 7.72 5.69 6.40
N ILE A 189 7.18 6.69 7.09
CA ILE A 189 7.88 7.42 8.15
C ILE A 189 7.35 6.93 9.49
N MET A 190 8.27 6.39 10.33
CA MET A 190 7.93 5.81 11.61
C MET A 190 8.16 6.82 12.74
N LYS A 191 7.22 6.89 13.69
CA LYS A 191 7.47 7.52 14.98
C LYS A 191 8.33 6.57 15.81
N VAL A 192 9.50 7.04 16.23
CA VAL A 192 10.44 6.27 17.03
C VAL A 192 10.66 6.98 18.36
N GLU A 193 10.60 6.24 19.44
CA GLU A 193 10.94 6.68 20.79
C GLU A 193 12.15 5.86 21.25
N VAL A 194 13.18 6.55 21.71
CA VAL A 194 14.45 5.92 22.14
C VAL A 194 14.78 6.39 23.53
N GLU A 195 14.84 5.46 24.47
CA GLU A 195 15.24 5.69 25.84
C GLU A 195 16.68 5.22 26.03
N VAL A 196 17.54 6.12 26.51
CA VAL A 196 18.98 5.83 26.70
C VAL A 196 19.54 6.63 27.88
N PRO A 197 20.60 6.13 28.55
CA PRO A 197 21.38 6.93 29.50
C PRO A 197 21.92 8.22 28.85
N ALA A 198 22.06 9.28 29.65
CA ALA A 198 22.47 10.61 29.18
C ALA A 198 23.78 10.61 28.35
N ASP A 199 24.73 9.76 28.67
CA ASP A 199 25.99 9.62 27.97
C ASP A 199 25.86 9.16 26.52
N PHE A 200 24.76 8.51 26.17
CA PHE A 200 24.47 8.00 24.82
C PHE A 200 23.57 8.91 23.98
N GLN A 201 23.07 10.02 24.52
CA GLN A 201 22.19 10.95 23.81
C GLN A 201 22.83 11.47 22.51
N GLY A 202 24.11 11.89 22.59
CA GLY A 202 24.83 12.40 21.43
C GLY A 202 24.97 11.36 20.29
N PRO A 203 25.49 10.16 20.57
CA PRO A 203 25.55 9.08 19.60
C PRO A 203 24.21 8.70 18.97
N VAL A 204 23.14 8.60 19.76
CA VAL A 204 21.79 8.29 19.28
C VAL A 204 21.25 9.39 18.36
N THR A 205 21.40 10.66 18.77
CA THR A 205 21.04 11.82 17.94
C THR A 205 21.77 11.80 16.59
N GLY A 206 23.07 11.48 16.62
CA GLY A 206 23.88 11.34 15.41
C GLY A 206 23.37 10.23 14.48
N GLU A 207 22.99 9.08 15.01
CA GLU A 207 22.44 7.98 14.22
C GLU A 207 21.05 8.29 13.65
N LEU A 208 20.18 8.97 14.40
CA LEU A 208 18.88 9.42 13.89
C LEU A 208 19.04 10.41 12.73
N ASN A 209 19.95 11.37 12.87
CA ASN A 209 20.23 12.35 11.82
C ASN A 209 20.80 11.69 10.54
N LYS A 210 21.70 10.70 10.66
CA LYS A 210 22.18 9.93 9.50
C LYS A 210 21.07 9.21 8.77
N ARG A 211 20.03 8.79 9.47
CA ARG A 211 18.85 8.12 8.92
C ARG A 211 17.77 9.10 8.46
N ARG A 212 18.07 10.38 8.37
CA ARG A 212 17.11 11.45 8.00
C ARG A 212 15.96 11.59 9.00
N GLY A 213 16.17 11.19 10.26
CA GLY A 213 15.18 11.33 11.32
C GLY A 213 15.02 12.81 11.73
N LEU A 214 13.77 13.20 11.99
CA LEU A 214 13.44 14.50 12.55
C LEU A 214 13.20 14.33 14.06
N ILE A 215 14.02 15.00 14.88
CA ILE A 215 13.85 14.98 16.33
C ILE A 215 12.72 15.93 16.70
N VAL A 216 11.65 15.40 17.27
CA VAL A 216 10.44 16.16 17.65
C VAL A 216 10.56 16.69 19.09
N SER A 217 11.04 15.87 20.01
CA SER A 217 11.24 16.23 21.42
C SER A 217 12.41 15.46 22.03
N THR A 218 12.99 16.04 23.06
CA THR A 218 13.99 15.38 23.91
C THR A 218 13.62 15.69 25.36
N GLU A 219 13.40 14.66 26.14
CA GLU A 219 13.10 14.77 27.57
C GLU A 219 14.25 14.16 28.36
N THR A 220 14.58 14.75 29.49
CA THR A 220 15.58 14.21 30.42
C THR A 220 14.89 13.94 31.73
N GLU A 221 14.74 12.68 32.10
CA GLU A 221 14.31 12.32 33.44
C GLU A 221 15.51 12.50 34.37
N ASN A 222 15.38 13.43 35.32
CA ASN A 222 16.34 13.53 36.40
C ASN A 222 16.13 12.34 37.31
N GLU A 223 17.16 11.50 37.46
CA GLU A 223 17.21 10.54 38.55
C GLU A 223 17.15 11.31 39.87
N VAL A 224 16.15 11.00 40.68
CA VAL A 224 15.97 11.52 42.06
C VAL A 224 16.83 10.72 43.00
#